data_90e7002ab82516d62a0e61c4da0db25b
#
_entry.id   90e7002ab82516d62a0e61c4da0db25b
#
_cell.length_a   1.000
_cell.length_b   1.000
_cell.length_c   1.000
_cell.angle_alpha   90.00
_cell.angle_beta   90.00
_cell.angle_gamma   90.00
#
_symmetry.space_group_name_H-M   'P 1'
#
loop_
_entity.id
_entity.type
_entity.pdbx_description
1 polymer ?
#
loop_
_entity_poly.entity_id
_entity_poly.type
_entity_poly.pdbx_seq_one_letter_code
_entity_poly.pdbx_strand_id
1 'polypeptide(L)'
;EQNKAAKEIGKAKSSNDETAFNTLRDLVASKKKEVTSLASQAKELDQELTDLLMTIPNIPLSDVPAGQDELENIEIFKWGIPPQIKNAKEHFEIAGVKPGMDFETATKLSGSRFVLLRGSIARVHRALSQFMLDTHINEHGMTETMTPVLVRDEAMYGTNQLPKFAEDSYKTTNGWWLIPTSEVTLTNTVSGQNLNETDLPIRLTAHTLCFRSEAGSAGKDTSGMLRQHQFEKVEMVSITHPSQSLEE
;
A
#
# COMPACT_ATOMS: atom_id res chain seq x y z
N GLU A 1 26.35 5.67 34.01
CA GLU A 1 27.31 4.99 34.89
C GLU A 1 28.59 4.66 34.14
N GLN A 2 28.54 4.00 32.97
CA GLN A 2 29.70 3.62 32.17
C GLN A 2 30.61 4.81 31.84
N ASN A 3 30.04 5.92 31.35
CA ASN A 3 30.82 7.13 31.00
C ASN A 3 31.43 7.81 32.22
N LYS A 4 30.82 7.71 33.39
CA LYS A 4 31.37 8.23 34.65
C LYS A 4 32.55 7.40 35.10
N ALA A 5 32.41 6.07 35.13
CA ALA A 5 33.46 5.15 35.46
C ALA A 5 34.67 5.25 34.50
N ALA A 6 34.42 5.45 33.19
CA ALA A 6 35.48 5.65 32.18
C ALA A 6 36.30 6.94 32.44
N LYS A 7 35.66 8.02 32.93
CA LYS A 7 36.38 9.26 33.32
C LYS A 7 37.24 9.05 34.59
N GLU A 8 36.77 8.24 35.54
CA GLU A 8 37.47 7.94 36.77
C GLU A 8 38.68 7.04 36.57
N ILE A 9 38.66 6.17 35.55
CA ILE A 9 39.84 5.38 35.14
C ILE A 9 41.04 6.32 34.82
N GLY A 10 40.78 7.40 34.11
CA GLY A 10 41.84 8.39 33.79
C GLY A 10 42.46 8.99 35.04
N LYS A 11 41.67 9.27 36.08
CA LYS A 11 42.15 9.81 37.37
C LYS A 11 42.94 8.77 38.14
N ALA A 12 42.44 7.55 38.28
CA ALA A 12 43.12 6.45 38.95
C ALA A 12 44.51 6.15 38.31
N LYS A 13 44.60 6.20 36.99
CA LYS A 13 45.86 6.05 36.27
C LYS A 13 46.84 7.17 36.57
N SER A 14 46.37 8.43 36.68
CA SER A 14 47.25 9.57 36.98
C SER A 14 47.71 9.62 38.44
N SER A 15 47.00 8.97 39.37
CA SER A 15 47.35 8.86 40.78
C SER A 15 48.17 7.60 41.14
N ASN A 16 48.53 6.76 40.18
CA ASN A 16 49.18 5.44 40.35
C ASN A 16 48.46 4.47 41.29
N ASP A 17 47.12 4.59 41.39
CA ASP A 17 46.27 3.66 42.16
C ASP A 17 45.87 2.45 41.31
N GLU A 18 46.72 1.43 41.30
CA GLU A 18 46.52 0.20 40.49
C GLU A 18 45.22 -0.56 40.90
N THR A 19 44.87 -0.54 42.17
CA THR A 19 43.69 -1.24 42.66
C THR A 19 42.42 -0.57 42.16
N ALA A 20 42.32 0.75 42.33
CA ALA A 20 41.18 1.54 41.80
C ALA A 20 41.13 1.44 40.25
N PHE A 21 42.26 1.49 39.56
CA PHE A 21 42.34 1.37 38.10
C PHE A 21 41.75 0.01 37.63
N ASN A 22 42.20 -1.12 38.22
CA ASN A 22 41.73 -2.44 37.85
C ASN A 22 40.24 -2.63 38.14
N THR A 23 39.77 -2.17 39.31
CA THR A 23 38.34 -2.24 39.68
C THR A 23 37.46 -1.45 38.74
N LEU A 24 37.84 -0.22 38.39
CA LEU A 24 37.11 0.62 37.46
C LEU A 24 37.13 0.07 36.02
N ARG A 25 38.29 -0.51 35.59
CA ARG A 25 38.39 -1.17 34.29
C ARG A 25 37.44 -2.33 34.17
N ASP A 26 37.37 -3.19 35.21
CA ASP A 26 36.50 -4.37 35.22
C ASP A 26 35.03 -3.95 35.30
N LEU A 27 34.73 -2.88 36.04
CA LEU A 27 33.37 -2.28 36.06
C LEU A 27 32.98 -1.75 34.68
N VAL A 28 33.88 -1.00 34.01
CA VAL A 28 33.59 -0.51 32.64
C VAL A 28 33.41 -1.64 31.65
N ALA A 29 34.23 -2.71 31.76
CA ALA A 29 34.08 -3.90 30.90
C ALA A 29 32.76 -4.61 31.12
N SER A 30 32.35 -4.78 32.40
CA SER A 30 31.05 -5.35 32.76
C SER A 30 29.88 -4.50 32.26
N LYS A 31 29.93 -3.19 32.50
CA LYS A 31 28.89 -2.26 32.02
C LYS A 31 28.83 -2.18 30.50
N LYS A 32 29.95 -2.32 29.80
CA LYS A 32 29.94 -2.39 28.32
C LYS A 32 29.21 -3.65 27.84
N LYS A 33 29.44 -4.80 28.47
CA LYS A 33 28.72 -6.04 28.12
C LYS A 33 27.21 -5.90 28.39
N GLU A 34 26.84 -5.32 29.55
CA GLU A 34 25.45 -5.06 29.90
C GLU A 34 24.77 -4.12 28.89
N VAL A 35 25.40 -3.02 28.51
CA VAL A 35 24.88 -2.08 27.49
C VAL A 35 24.70 -2.77 26.13
N THR A 36 25.67 -3.59 25.72
CA THR A 36 25.56 -4.35 24.46
C THR A 36 24.40 -5.34 24.50
N SER A 37 24.25 -6.08 25.60
CA SER A 37 23.13 -7.03 25.79
C SER A 37 21.79 -6.31 25.79
N LEU A 38 21.65 -5.20 26.53
CA LEU A 38 20.42 -4.41 26.58
C LEU A 38 20.08 -3.78 25.20
N ALA A 39 21.07 -3.35 24.45
CA ALA A 39 20.88 -2.81 23.11
C ALA A 39 20.37 -3.89 22.13
N SER A 40 20.88 -5.14 22.26
CA SER A 40 20.37 -6.26 21.47
C SER A 40 18.90 -6.57 21.82
N GLN A 41 18.61 -6.68 23.13
CA GLN A 41 17.26 -6.96 23.60
C GLN A 41 16.26 -5.84 23.18
N ALA A 42 16.67 -4.58 23.29
CA ALA A 42 15.85 -3.46 22.86
C ALA A 42 15.53 -3.54 21.36
N LYS A 43 16.54 -3.89 20.54
CA LYS A 43 16.33 -4.06 19.09
C LYS A 43 15.40 -5.23 18.77
N GLU A 44 15.52 -6.34 19.48
CA GLU A 44 14.64 -7.52 19.29
C GLU A 44 13.19 -7.17 19.67
N LEU A 45 12.99 -6.52 20.81
CA LEU A 45 11.66 -6.09 21.27
C LEU A 45 11.05 -5.02 20.35
N ASP A 46 11.84 -4.10 19.83
CA ASP A 46 11.39 -3.08 18.89
C ASP A 46 10.93 -3.70 17.56
N GLN A 47 11.66 -4.73 17.09
CA GLN A 47 11.24 -5.49 15.92
C GLN A 47 9.95 -6.27 16.17
N GLU A 48 9.85 -6.96 17.31
CA GLU A 48 8.64 -7.71 17.69
C GLU A 48 7.41 -6.77 17.80
N LEU A 49 7.59 -5.61 18.42
CA LEU A 49 6.55 -4.60 18.52
C LEU A 49 6.14 -4.10 17.12
N THR A 50 7.09 -3.82 16.25
CA THR A 50 6.83 -3.38 14.88
C THR A 50 6.04 -4.43 14.10
N ASP A 51 6.46 -5.70 14.19
CA ASP A 51 5.78 -6.80 13.50
C ASP A 51 4.33 -6.97 14.00
N LEU A 52 4.08 -6.82 15.29
CA LEU A 52 2.74 -6.83 15.86
C LEU A 52 1.90 -5.65 15.38
N LEU A 53 2.44 -4.44 15.42
CA LEU A 53 1.73 -3.22 14.99
C LEU A 53 1.34 -3.28 13.51
N MET A 54 2.17 -3.87 12.65
CA MET A 54 1.86 -4.03 11.23
C MET A 54 0.68 -4.95 10.93
N THR A 55 0.25 -5.77 11.89
CA THR A 55 -0.92 -6.66 11.75
C THR A 55 -2.23 -6.03 12.22
N ILE A 56 -2.15 -4.92 12.95
CA ILE A 56 -3.33 -4.28 13.55
C ILE A 56 -4.04 -3.45 12.48
N PRO A 57 -5.37 -3.65 12.28
CA PRO A 57 -6.16 -2.82 11.38
C PRO A 57 -6.19 -1.36 11.84
N ASN A 58 -6.39 -0.44 10.89
CA ASN A 58 -6.57 0.97 11.22
C ASN A 58 -7.85 1.17 12.06
N ILE A 59 -7.83 2.18 12.93
CA ILE A 59 -8.97 2.55 13.75
C ILE A 59 -10.01 3.25 12.86
N PRO A 60 -11.26 2.75 12.78
CA PRO A 60 -12.32 3.41 12.03
C PRO A 60 -12.72 4.74 12.66
N LEU A 61 -13.34 5.62 11.89
CA LEU A 61 -13.96 6.84 12.40
C LEU A 61 -15.12 6.49 13.33
N SER A 62 -15.47 7.42 14.22
CA SER A 62 -16.49 7.21 15.28
C SER A 62 -17.92 7.01 14.74
N ASP A 63 -18.19 7.44 13.51
CA ASP A 63 -19.47 7.32 12.82
C ASP A 63 -19.61 6.01 12.02
N VAL A 64 -18.54 5.22 11.92
CA VAL A 64 -18.59 3.90 11.28
C VAL A 64 -19.31 2.91 12.21
N PRO A 65 -20.44 2.31 11.79
CA PRO A 65 -21.15 1.36 12.61
C PRO A 65 -20.35 0.07 12.82
N ALA A 66 -20.50 -0.53 13.98
CA ALA A 66 -19.97 -1.86 14.22
C ALA A 66 -20.79 -2.90 13.46
N GLY A 67 -20.12 -3.85 12.78
CA GLY A 67 -20.74 -4.94 12.03
C GLY A 67 -19.81 -6.15 11.95
N GLN A 68 -20.38 -7.33 11.72
CA GLN A 68 -19.63 -8.58 11.59
C GLN A 68 -19.24 -8.86 10.14
N ASP A 69 -20.10 -8.46 9.20
CA ASP A 69 -19.88 -8.65 7.75
C ASP A 69 -20.57 -7.53 6.92
N GLU A 70 -20.47 -7.64 5.61
CA GLU A 70 -21.03 -6.69 4.65
C GLU A 70 -22.55 -6.58 4.66
N LEU A 71 -23.29 -7.54 5.24
CA LEU A 71 -24.75 -7.50 5.34
C LEU A 71 -25.23 -6.48 6.38
N GLU A 72 -24.36 -6.09 7.29
CA GLU A 72 -24.62 -5.08 8.31
C GLU A 72 -24.23 -3.65 7.87
N ASN A 73 -23.78 -3.49 6.61
CA ASN A 73 -23.49 -2.16 6.06
C ASN A 73 -24.76 -1.31 5.98
N ILE A 74 -24.66 -0.06 6.44
CA ILE A 74 -25.73 0.92 6.43
C ILE A 74 -25.65 1.77 5.15
N GLU A 75 -26.77 1.84 4.40
CA GLU A 75 -26.87 2.73 3.24
C GLU A 75 -26.83 4.19 3.72
N ILE A 76 -25.77 4.93 3.41
CA ILE A 76 -25.60 6.34 3.79
C ILE A 76 -26.35 7.26 2.83
N PHE A 77 -26.32 6.95 1.53
CA PHE A 77 -26.89 7.80 0.50
C PHE A 77 -27.32 7.00 -0.72
N LYS A 78 -28.44 7.39 -1.31
CA LYS A 78 -28.96 6.83 -2.55
C LYS A 78 -29.29 7.92 -3.54
N TRP A 79 -28.77 7.83 -4.74
CA TRP A 79 -29.06 8.74 -5.82
C TRP A 79 -29.84 8.07 -6.96
N GLY A 80 -30.90 8.73 -7.41
CA GLY A 80 -31.70 8.28 -8.53
C GLY A 80 -32.52 7.02 -8.25
N ILE A 81 -33.16 6.52 -9.29
CA ILE A 81 -33.94 5.29 -9.27
C ILE A 81 -33.36 4.32 -10.30
N PRO A 82 -32.79 3.19 -9.89
CA PRO A 82 -32.28 2.19 -10.83
C PRO A 82 -33.36 1.72 -11.80
N PRO A 83 -33.08 1.69 -13.11
CA PRO A 83 -34.03 1.20 -14.09
C PRO A 83 -34.30 -0.30 -13.89
N GLN A 84 -35.59 -0.70 -13.95
CA GLN A 84 -35.96 -2.12 -13.96
C GLN A 84 -35.74 -2.70 -15.36
N ILE A 85 -34.61 -3.36 -15.56
CA ILE A 85 -34.26 -3.99 -16.83
C ILE A 85 -34.82 -5.42 -16.84
N LYS A 86 -35.83 -5.67 -17.70
CA LYS A 86 -36.30 -7.02 -17.92
C LYS A 86 -35.26 -7.84 -18.68
N ASN A 87 -34.95 -9.04 -18.17
CA ASN A 87 -33.93 -9.94 -18.74
C ASN A 87 -32.57 -9.29 -18.82
N ALA A 88 -32.10 -8.65 -17.74
CA ALA A 88 -30.76 -8.15 -17.63
C ALA A 88 -29.76 -9.25 -17.95
N LYS A 89 -28.76 -8.91 -18.75
CA LYS A 89 -27.68 -9.84 -19.15
C LYS A 89 -26.40 -9.46 -18.46
N GLU A 90 -25.57 -10.44 -18.23
CA GLU A 90 -24.20 -10.21 -17.81
C GLU A 90 -23.45 -9.38 -18.87
N HIS A 91 -22.49 -8.56 -18.43
CA HIS A 91 -21.77 -7.64 -19.31
C HIS A 91 -21.12 -8.33 -20.51
N PHE A 92 -20.62 -9.54 -20.32
CA PHE A 92 -19.99 -10.35 -21.39
C PHE A 92 -21.00 -11.07 -22.32
N GLU A 93 -22.29 -11.08 -21.97
CA GLU A 93 -23.36 -11.67 -22.80
C GLU A 93 -24.08 -10.65 -23.68
N ILE A 94 -23.84 -9.35 -23.47
CA ILE A 94 -24.43 -8.29 -24.28
C ILE A 94 -23.94 -8.43 -25.72
N ALA A 95 -24.88 -8.52 -26.68
CA ALA A 95 -24.59 -8.85 -28.08
C ALA A 95 -23.56 -7.91 -28.74
N GLY A 96 -23.56 -6.61 -28.38
CA GLY A 96 -22.58 -5.64 -28.87
C GLY A 96 -21.20 -5.72 -28.19
N VAL A 97 -21.12 -6.40 -27.05
CA VAL A 97 -19.89 -6.51 -26.23
C VAL A 97 -19.19 -7.84 -26.46
N LYS A 98 -19.96 -8.92 -26.51
CA LYS A 98 -19.46 -10.30 -26.64
C LYS A 98 -18.36 -10.51 -27.69
N PRO A 99 -18.47 -9.98 -28.93
CA PRO A 99 -17.41 -10.19 -29.92
C PRO A 99 -16.07 -9.48 -29.59
N GLY A 100 -16.10 -8.48 -28.72
CA GLY A 100 -14.95 -7.69 -28.32
C GLY A 100 -14.27 -8.16 -27.04
N MET A 101 -14.87 -9.14 -26.32
CA MET A 101 -14.30 -9.75 -25.09
C MET A 101 -13.95 -11.21 -25.36
N ASP A 102 -12.66 -11.52 -25.46
CA ASP A 102 -12.16 -12.85 -25.82
C ASP A 102 -11.46 -13.50 -24.63
N PHE A 103 -12.22 -14.24 -23.85
CA PHE A 103 -11.74 -14.97 -22.68
C PHE A 103 -11.01 -16.27 -23.06
N GLU A 104 -11.38 -16.89 -24.18
CA GLU A 104 -10.76 -18.14 -24.63
C GLU A 104 -9.30 -17.90 -25.03
N THR A 105 -9.04 -16.90 -25.88
CA THR A 105 -7.68 -16.53 -26.25
C THR A 105 -6.89 -16.03 -25.03
N ALA A 106 -7.49 -15.25 -24.14
CA ALA A 106 -6.81 -14.80 -22.92
C ALA A 106 -6.41 -15.99 -22.04
N THR A 107 -7.28 -17.01 -21.90
CA THR A 107 -6.97 -18.23 -21.14
C THR A 107 -5.81 -19.01 -21.76
N LYS A 108 -5.73 -19.06 -23.07
CA LYS A 108 -4.58 -19.66 -23.78
C LYS A 108 -3.25 -18.95 -23.49
N LEU A 109 -3.30 -17.62 -23.37
CA LEU A 109 -2.10 -16.79 -23.18
C LEU A 109 -1.63 -16.79 -21.71
N SER A 110 -2.58 -16.69 -20.77
CA SER A 110 -2.25 -16.33 -19.37
C SER A 110 -3.02 -17.12 -18.32
N GLY A 111 -3.99 -17.97 -18.73
CA GLY A 111 -4.85 -18.68 -17.78
C GLY A 111 -6.19 -17.97 -17.53
N SER A 112 -6.87 -18.39 -16.47
CA SER A 112 -8.14 -17.80 -16.04
C SER A 112 -7.97 -16.37 -15.51
N ARG A 113 -9.08 -15.62 -15.41
CA ARG A 113 -9.12 -14.25 -14.88
C ARG A 113 -8.26 -13.25 -15.67
N PHE A 114 -8.16 -13.47 -16.99
CA PHE A 114 -7.66 -12.50 -17.95
C PHE A 114 -8.69 -12.32 -19.05
N VAL A 115 -8.68 -11.17 -19.67
CA VAL A 115 -9.52 -10.85 -20.83
C VAL A 115 -8.67 -10.24 -21.93
N LEU A 116 -8.99 -10.59 -23.18
CA LEU A 116 -8.43 -9.93 -24.36
C LEU A 116 -9.53 -9.07 -24.97
N LEU A 117 -9.34 -7.76 -24.98
CA LEU A 117 -10.29 -6.82 -25.56
C LEU A 117 -9.92 -6.52 -27.02
N ARG A 118 -10.93 -6.50 -27.90
CA ARG A 118 -10.74 -6.25 -29.35
C ARG A 118 -11.68 -5.19 -29.91
N GLY A 119 -11.26 -4.57 -30.98
CA GLY A 119 -12.07 -3.69 -31.83
C GLY A 119 -12.70 -2.54 -31.08
N SER A 120 -14.02 -2.40 -31.17
CA SER A 120 -14.78 -1.32 -30.53
C SER A 120 -14.69 -1.35 -29.00
N ILE A 121 -14.66 -2.53 -28.40
CA ILE A 121 -14.58 -2.65 -26.93
C ILE A 121 -13.21 -2.18 -26.43
N ALA A 122 -12.12 -2.55 -27.08
CA ALA A 122 -10.80 -2.01 -26.74
C ALA A 122 -10.73 -0.48 -26.91
N ARG A 123 -11.42 0.07 -27.93
CA ARG A 123 -11.51 1.53 -28.11
C ARG A 123 -12.30 2.21 -26.99
N VAL A 124 -13.43 1.61 -26.58
CA VAL A 124 -14.23 2.12 -25.45
C VAL A 124 -13.44 2.07 -24.15
N HIS A 125 -12.74 0.98 -23.88
CA HIS A 125 -11.87 0.84 -22.71
C HIS A 125 -10.83 1.98 -22.63
N ARG A 126 -10.09 2.20 -23.72
CA ARG A 126 -9.12 3.31 -23.80
C ARG A 126 -9.79 4.69 -23.66
N ALA A 127 -10.95 4.88 -24.31
CA ALA A 127 -11.68 6.14 -24.25
C ALA A 127 -12.16 6.45 -22.82
N LEU A 128 -12.61 5.42 -22.06
CA LEU A 128 -13.00 5.58 -20.66
C LEU A 128 -11.82 5.95 -19.77
N SER A 129 -10.66 5.30 -19.96
CA SER A 129 -9.45 5.63 -19.20
C SER A 129 -9.04 7.08 -19.41
N GLN A 130 -9.06 7.52 -20.67
CA GLN A 130 -8.73 8.91 -21.02
C GLN A 130 -9.75 9.91 -20.50
N PHE A 131 -11.04 9.60 -20.61
CA PHE A 131 -12.11 10.43 -20.05
C PHE A 131 -11.97 10.62 -18.53
N MET A 132 -11.68 9.55 -17.80
CA MET A 132 -11.46 9.63 -16.35
C MET A 132 -10.25 10.50 -16.00
N LEU A 133 -9.12 10.32 -16.69
CA LEU A 133 -7.94 11.17 -16.49
C LEU A 133 -8.24 12.63 -16.77
N ASP A 134 -8.83 12.94 -17.94
CA ASP A 134 -9.15 14.32 -18.35
C ASP A 134 -10.11 14.98 -17.35
N THR A 135 -11.07 14.24 -16.81
CA THR A 135 -11.98 14.72 -15.76
C THR A 135 -11.21 15.10 -14.50
N HIS A 136 -10.31 14.23 -14.03
CA HIS A 136 -9.52 14.52 -12.83
C HIS A 136 -8.57 15.70 -13.01
N ILE A 137 -7.98 15.84 -14.19
CA ILE A 137 -7.09 16.96 -14.49
C ILE A 137 -7.88 18.28 -14.60
N ASN A 138 -8.95 18.28 -15.41
CA ASN A 138 -9.63 19.51 -15.79
C ASN A 138 -10.67 19.98 -14.76
N GLU A 139 -11.34 19.05 -14.07
CA GLU A 139 -12.44 19.38 -13.15
C GLU A 139 -12.01 19.28 -11.68
N HIS A 140 -11.11 18.36 -11.33
CA HIS A 140 -10.66 18.13 -9.94
C HIS A 140 -9.28 18.73 -9.64
N GLY A 141 -8.62 19.37 -10.63
CA GLY A 141 -7.33 20.06 -10.44
C GLY A 141 -6.19 19.12 -10.06
N MET A 142 -6.25 17.87 -10.51
CA MET A 142 -5.20 16.88 -10.24
C MET A 142 -4.04 16.99 -11.23
N THR A 143 -2.84 16.66 -10.79
CA THR A 143 -1.66 16.57 -11.64
C THR A 143 -1.52 15.14 -12.17
N GLU A 144 -1.58 14.97 -13.49
CA GLU A 144 -1.30 13.68 -14.12
C GLU A 144 0.13 13.25 -13.86
N THR A 145 0.30 12.02 -13.42
CA THR A 145 1.58 11.47 -13.01
C THR A 145 1.77 10.07 -13.60
N MET A 146 2.82 9.89 -14.36
CA MET A 146 3.21 8.56 -14.88
C MET A 146 4.20 7.91 -13.90
N THR A 147 3.82 6.77 -13.33
CA THR A 147 4.62 6.07 -12.32
C THR A 147 5.10 4.71 -12.81
N PRO A 148 6.22 4.18 -12.27
CA PRO A 148 6.59 2.78 -12.47
C PRO A 148 5.52 1.83 -11.93
N VAL A 149 5.33 0.68 -12.58
CA VAL A 149 4.46 -0.40 -12.07
C VAL A 149 5.23 -1.48 -11.31
N LEU A 150 6.57 -1.41 -11.32
CA LEU A 150 7.47 -2.25 -10.54
C LEU A 150 8.05 -1.45 -9.39
N VAL A 151 7.87 -1.92 -8.16
CA VAL A 151 8.28 -1.21 -6.94
C VAL A 151 9.08 -2.10 -6.00
N ARG A 152 9.78 -1.49 -5.04
CA ARG A 152 10.50 -2.18 -3.97
C ARG A 152 9.59 -2.47 -2.78
N ASP A 153 10.10 -3.29 -1.86
CA ASP A 153 9.39 -3.64 -0.61
C ASP A 153 8.96 -2.38 0.16
N GLU A 154 9.80 -1.35 0.25
CA GLU A 154 9.54 -0.14 1.02
C GLU A 154 8.28 0.60 0.53
N ALA A 155 8.06 0.64 -0.78
CA ALA A 155 6.86 1.28 -1.33
C ALA A 155 5.58 0.49 -0.99
N MET A 156 5.66 -0.84 -0.97
CA MET A 156 4.53 -1.69 -0.59
C MET A 156 4.22 -1.57 0.91
N TYR A 157 5.23 -1.45 1.76
CA TYR A 157 5.05 -1.17 3.19
C TYR A 157 4.47 0.22 3.43
N GLY A 158 4.90 1.22 2.67
CA GLY A 158 4.46 2.61 2.80
C GLY A 158 2.96 2.84 2.59
N THR A 159 2.28 1.90 1.94
CA THR A 159 0.82 1.93 1.72
C THR A 159 0.11 0.70 2.29
N ASN A 160 0.72 0.05 3.27
CA ASN A 160 0.13 -1.07 4.01
C ASN A 160 -0.29 -2.28 3.13
N GLN A 161 0.36 -2.45 1.96
CA GLN A 161 0.18 -3.64 1.15
C GLN A 161 0.95 -4.83 1.73
N LEU A 162 2.11 -4.58 2.32
CA LEU A 162 2.88 -5.54 3.08
C LEU A 162 2.78 -5.26 4.59
N PRO A 163 2.86 -6.31 5.43
CA PRO A 163 2.96 -7.73 5.09
C PRO A 163 1.62 -8.39 4.72
N LYS A 164 0.49 -7.75 5.02
CA LYS A 164 -0.86 -8.33 5.02
C LYS A 164 -1.29 -8.93 3.68
N PHE A 165 -1.01 -8.25 2.57
CA PHE A 165 -1.45 -8.64 1.23
C PHE A 165 -0.31 -9.21 0.36
N ALA A 166 0.72 -9.78 0.99
CA ALA A 166 1.85 -10.39 0.26
C ALA A 166 1.40 -11.50 -0.70
N GLU A 167 0.45 -12.35 -0.26
CA GLU A 167 -0.08 -13.47 -1.06
C GLU A 167 -0.98 -12.99 -2.22
N ASP A 168 -1.60 -11.82 -2.06
CA ASP A 168 -2.41 -11.19 -3.10
C ASP A 168 -1.60 -10.38 -4.10
N SER A 169 -0.28 -10.31 -3.94
CA SER A 169 0.61 -9.50 -4.74
C SER A 169 1.56 -10.36 -5.59
N TYR A 170 1.86 -9.90 -6.82
CA TYR A 170 2.87 -10.53 -7.66
C TYR A 170 4.26 -9.99 -7.36
N LYS A 171 5.23 -10.90 -7.16
CA LYS A 171 6.64 -10.58 -6.97
C LYS A 171 7.48 -11.23 -8.07
N THR A 172 8.41 -10.48 -8.65
CA THR A 172 9.38 -10.98 -9.60
C THR A 172 10.49 -11.76 -8.92
N THR A 173 11.18 -12.62 -9.64
CA THR A 173 12.29 -13.43 -9.10
C THR A 173 13.49 -12.59 -8.64
N ASN A 174 13.62 -11.37 -9.14
CA ASN A 174 14.66 -10.41 -8.73
C ASN A 174 14.20 -9.42 -7.65
N GLY A 175 13.04 -9.67 -7.01
CA GLY A 175 12.61 -8.96 -5.81
C GLY A 175 11.74 -7.73 -6.00
N TRP A 176 11.29 -7.42 -7.23
CA TRP A 176 10.34 -6.34 -7.48
C TRP A 176 8.90 -6.80 -7.30
N TRP A 177 8.03 -5.92 -6.84
CA TRP A 177 6.58 -6.13 -6.78
C TRP A 177 5.90 -5.43 -7.96
N LEU A 178 4.87 -6.08 -8.51
CA LEU A 178 3.94 -5.43 -9.43
C LEU A 178 2.85 -4.74 -8.59
N ILE A 179 2.60 -3.46 -8.84
CA ILE A 179 1.65 -2.70 -8.04
C ILE A 179 0.22 -3.23 -8.17
N PRO A 180 -0.52 -3.39 -7.05
CA PRO A 180 -1.95 -3.71 -7.08
C PRO A 180 -2.82 -2.47 -7.35
N THR A 181 -2.24 -1.28 -7.25
CA THR A 181 -2.84 0.05 -7.39
C THR A 181 -1.75 1.09 -7.50
N SER A 182 -1.95 2.15 -8.28
CA SER A 182 -1.01 3.28 -8.34
C SER A 182 -0.98 4.13 -7.07
N GLU A 183 -1.91 3.93 -6.14
CA GLU A 183 -1.81 4.46 -4.77
C GLU A 183 -0.42 4.19 -4.17
N VAL A 184 0.10 2.97 -4.38
CA VAL A 184 1.44 2.59 -3.89
C VAL A 184 2.51 3.55 -4.36
N THR A 185 2.51 3.90 -5.62
CA THR A 185 3.53 4.78 -6.20
C THR A 185 3.24 6.24 -5.93
N LEU A 186 2.00 6.69 -6.08
CA LEU A 186 1.61 8.09 -5.90
C LEU A 186 1.82 8.55 -4.45
N THR A 187 1.38 7.78 -3.46
CA THR A 187 1.54 8.11 -2.05
C THR A 187 3.01 8.15 -1.64
N ASN A 188 3.82 7.21 -2.13
CA ASN A 188 5.24 7.15 -1.81
C ASN A 188 6.09 8.23 -2.52
N THR A 189 5.53 9.06 -3.40
CA THR A 189 6.27 10.20 -3.97
C THR A 189 6.80 11.16 -2.91
N VAL A 190 6.15 11.23 -1.76
CA VAL A 190 6.53 12.10 -0.63
C VAL A 190 7.06 11.34 0.58
N SER A 191 7.26 10.03 0.46
CA SER A 191 7.75 9.19 1.56
C SER A 191 9.11 9.69 2.06
N GLY A 192 9.25 9.83 3.39
CA GLY A 192 10.45 10.31 4.04
C GLY A 192 10.76 11.80 3.84
N GLN A 193 9.83 12.59 3.30
CA GLN A 193 9.99 14.03 3.09
C GLN A 193 9.27 14.84 4.17
N ASN A 194 9.85 15.99 4.51
CA ASN A 194 9.17 17.03 5.26
C ASN A 194 8.58 18.03 4.26
N LEU A 195 7.27 18.09 4.19
CA LEU A 195 6.55 18.98 3.28
C LEU A 195 6.25 20.32 3.98
N ASN A 196 6.28 21.42 3.20
CA ASN A 196 5.78 22.69 3.70
C ASN A 196 4.25 22.68 3.64
N GLU A 197 3.60 23.27 4.64
CA GLU A 197 2.14 23.39 4.68
C GLU A 197 1.60 24.17 3.45
N THR A 198 2.36 25.14 2.93
CA THR A 198 2.02 25.93 1.75
C THR A 198 1.99 25.12 0.45
N ASP A 199 2.59 23.94 0.42
CA ASP A 199 2.65 23.08 -0.77
C ASP A 199 1.46 22.10 -0.82
N LEU A 200 0.63 22.10 0.23
CA LEU A 200 -0.54 21.21 0.36
C LEU A 200 -1.84 21.91 -0.07
N PRO A 201 -2.81 21.16 -0.61
CA PRO A 201 -2.77 19.73 -0.93
C PRO A 201 -1.96 19.45 -2.22
N ILE A 202 -1.25 18.30 -2.24
CA ILE A 202 -0.67 17.76 -3.46
C ILE A 202 -1.66 16.76 -4.04
N ARG A 203 -2.23 17.06 -5.20
CA ARG A 203 -3.24 16.23 -5.87
C ARG A 203 -2.65 15.54 -7.08
N LEU A 204 -2.65 14.21 -7.08
CA LEU A 204 -2.04 13.38 -8.12
C LEU A 204 -3.07 12.42 -8.70
N THR A 205 -3.02 12.20 -10.02
CA THR A 205 -3.79 11.16 -10.70
C THR A 205 -2.90 10.36 -11.62
N ALA A 206 -3.17 9.07 -11.76
CA ALA A 206 -2.44 8.19 -12.67
C ALA A 206 -3.37 7.15 -13.29
N HIS A 207 -3.10 6.80 -14.55
CA HIS A 207 -3.65 5.63 -15.21
C HIS A 207 -2.56 4.57 -15.32
N THR A 208 -2.74 3.43 -14.67
CA THR A 208 -1.75 2.35 -14.65
C THR A 208 -2.38 0.98 -14.83
N LEU A 209 -1.56 0.03 -15.31
CA LEU A 209 -1.80 -1.39 -15.09
C LEU A 209 -1.69 -1.69 -13.60
N CYS A 210 -2.60 -2.53 -13.10
CA CYS A 210 -2.63 -3.03 -11.73
C CYS A 210 -2.68 -4.56 -11.75
N PHE A 211 -2.08 -5.19 -10.72
CA PHE A 211 -1.90 -6.64 -10.67
C PHE A 211 -2.29 -7.19 -9.31
N ARG A 212 -3.18 -8.19 -9.29
CA ARG A 212 -3.61 -8.87 -8.07
C ARG A 212 -3.68 -10.37 -8.29
N SER A 213 -3.12 -11.17 -7.39
CA SER A 213 -3.20 -12.64 -7.49
C SER A 213 -4.57 -13.18 -7.11
N GLU A 214 -5.41 -12.37 -6.45
CA GLU A 214 -6.79 -12.74 -6.04
C GLU A 214 -6.82 -14.05 -5.23
N ALA A 215 -5.81 -14.29 -4.40
CA ALA A 215 -5.65 -15.54 -3.65
C ALA A 215 -6.83 -15.84 -2.72
N GLY A 216 -7.39 -14.80 -2.10
CA GLY A 216 -8.54 -14.91 -1.18
C GLY A 216 -9.91 -15.02 -1.87
N SER A 217 -10.01 -14.93 -3.20
CA SER A 217 -11.28 -14.86 -3.93
C SER A 217 -11.63 -16.13 -4.73
N ALA A 218 -11.14 -17.29 -4.30
CA ALA A 218 -11.39 -18.56 -4.96
C ALA A 218 -12.92 -18.84 -5.11
N GLY A 219 -13.38 -19.02 -6.36
CA GLY A 219 -14.78 -19.31 -6.65
C GLY A 219 -15.73 -18.11 -6.70
N LYS A 220 -15.29 -16.88 -6.37
CA LYS A 220 -16.11 -15.67 -6.47
C LYS A 220 -15.83 -14.94 -7.79
N ASP A 221 -16.90 -14.43 -8.44
CA ASP A 221 -16.85 -13.58 -9.65
C ASP A 221 -15.89 -14.12 -10.72
N THR A 222 -15.96 -15.42 -11.00
CA THR A 222 -15.06 -16.10 -11.95
C THR A 222 -15.42 -15.85 -13.41
N SER A 223 -16.64 -15.35 -13.67
CA SER A 223 -17.14 -15.07 -15.02
C SER A 223 -16.98 -13.59 -15.37
N GLY A 224 -16.70 -13.31 -16.64
CA GLY A 224 -16.53 -11.95 -17.12
C GLY A 224 -15.23 -11.30 -16.64
N MET A 225 -15.24 -9.97 -16.49
CA MET A 225 -14.06 -9.19 -16.11
C MET A 225 -14.21 -8.43 -14.77
N LEU A 226 -15.01 -8.98 -13.84
CA LEU A 226 -15.20 -8.37 -12.53
C LEU A 226 -13.96 -8.52 -11.63
N ARG A 227 -13.28 -9.66 -11.70
CA ARG A 227 -12.03 -9.93 -10.96
C ARG A 227 -10.98 -10.45 -11.91
N GLN A 228 -9.95 -9.65 -12.14
CA GLN A 228 -8.88 -9.93 -13.08
C GLN A 228 -7.54 -9.87 -12.36
N HIS A 229 -6.59 -10.74 -12.77
CA HIS A 229 -5.21 -10.70 -12.31
C HIS A 229 -4.46 -9.46 -12.80
N GLN A 230 -4.86 -8.94 -13.96
CA GLN A 230 -4.35 -7.71 -14.55
C GLN A 230 -5.53 -6.85 -15.01
N PHE A 231 -5.54 -5.59 -14.60
CA PHE A 231 -6.56 -4.61 -14.99
C PHE A 231 -5.93 -3.21 -15.05
N GLU A 232 -6.66 -2.28 -15.61
CA GLU A 232 -6.26 -0.87 -15.64
C GLU A 232 -7.09 -0.06 -14.63
N LYS A 233 -6.47 0.91 -13.98
CA LYS A 233 -7.13 1.79 -13.02
C LYS A 233 -6.67 3.23 -13.19
N VAL A 234 -7.63 4.15 -13.17
CA VAL A 234 -7.36 5.57 -12.96
C VAL A 234 -7.55 5.85 -11.47
N GLU A 235 -6.51 6.33 -10.84
CA GLU A 235 -6.40 6.54 -9.40
C GLU A 235 -6.26 8.02 -9.09
N MET A 236 -6.81 8.43 -7.95
CA MET A 236 -6.63 9.76 -7.36
C MET A 236 -5.97 9.61 -6.00
N VAL A 237 -4.96 10.43 -5.72
CA VAL A 237 -4.32 10.55 -4.41
C VAL A 237 -4.15 12.02 -4.07
N SER A 238 -4.66 12.41 -2.91
CA SER A 238 -4.44 13.73 -2.32
C SER A 238 -3.60 13.61 -1.06
N ILE A 239 -2.52 14.38 -0.98
CA ILE A 239 -1.68 14.52 0.19
C ILE A 239 -2.01 15.86 0.81
N THR A 240 -2.62 15.85 1.97
CA THR A 240 -3.24 17.03 2.59
C THR A 240 -2.76 17.21 4.03
N HIS A 241 -2.98 18.39 4.58
CA HIS A 241 -2.84 18.58 6.02
C HIS A 241 -3.89 17.72 6.76
N PRO A 242 -3.54 17.05 7.88
CA PRO A 242 -4.45 16.14 8.58
C PRO A 242 -5.82 16.74 8.94
N SER A 243 -5.88 18.05 9.24
CA SER A 243 -7.14 18.74 9.56
C SER A 243 -8.08 18.92 8.37
N GLN A 244 -7.61 18.72 7.14
CA GLN A 244 -8.36 18.91 5.90
C GLN A 244 -8.70 17.57 5.20
N SER A 245 -8.24 16.45 5.75
CA SER A 245 -8.35 15.14 5.09
C SER A 245 -9.78 14.62 4.90
N LEU A 246 -10.74 15.13 5.66
CA LEU A 246 -12.16 14.77 5.52
C LEU A 246 -12.91 15.65 4.52
N GLU A 247 -12.39 16.83 4.22
CA GLU A 247 -13.00 17.78 3.27
C GLU A 247 -12.45 17.59 1.85
N GLU A 248 -11.18 17.12 1.73
CA GLU A 248 -10.52 16.81 0.47
C GLU A 248 -11.02 15.50 -0.14
#